data_a415e8447509693b7efad4a172093df2
#
_entry.id   a415e8447509693b7efad4a172093df2
#
_cell.length_a   1.000
_cell.length_b   1.000
_cell.length_c   1.000
_cell.angle_alpha   90.00
_cell.angle_beta   90.00
_cell.angle_gamma   90.00
#
_symmetry.space_group_name_H-M   'P 1'
#
loop_
_entity.id
_entity.type
_entity.pdbx_description
1 polymer ?
#
loop_
_entity_poly.entity_id
_entity_poly.type
_entity_poly.pdbx_seq_one_letter_code
_entity_poly.pdbx_strand_id
1 'polypeptide(L)'
;ATKTVPKELLPVVDTPGIELIAEEAAACGAQRLAVVVAPNKEEIMRHFGEFSDLQELMVSRGKQAQADKVARANGLIEAVAVTQDEPLGLGHAVGCAEEALDDDEDAVAVMLPDDLVLPVGVMDKMVAVRNELGGSVLCAFNVSREEVFNYGVFDVEDAQAEIDGVEVLKVRGMVEKPAVE
;
A
#
# COMPACT_ATOMS: atom_id res chain seq x y z
N ALA A 1 17.25 6.81 6.91
CA ALA A 1 15.98 7.13 7.57
C ALA A 1 16.12 8.39 8.42
N THR A 2 15.14 9.26 8.38
CA THR A 2 15.08 10.49 9.16
C THR A 2 14.60 10.18 10.59
N LYS A 3 14.99 11.00 11.56
CA LYS A 3 14.49 10.88 12.93
C LYS A 3 13.15 11.61 13.14
N THR A 4 12.84 12.57 12.27
CA THR A 4 11.75 13.53 12.45
C THR A 4 10.69 13.46 11.36
N VAL A 5 10.98 12.83 10.22
CA VAL A 5 10.04 12.65 9.13
C VAL A 5 9.76 11.17 8.97
N PRO A 6 8.49 10.73 9.05
CA PRO A 6 8.12 9.35 8.75
C PRO A 6 8.60 8.93 7.36
N LYS A 7 9.09 7.68 7.22
CA LYS A 7 9.61 7.18 5.94
C LYS A 7 8.55 7.19 4.85
N GLU A 8 7.31 7.02 5.25
CA GLU A 8 6.12 7.00 4.42
C GLU A 8 5.87 8.34 3.71
N LEU A 9 6.37 9.44 4.29
CA LEU A 9 6.28 10.79 3.73
C LEU A 9 7.51 11.20 2.89
N LEU A 10 8.50 10.32 2.75
CA LEU A 10 9.63 10.60 1.88
C LEU A 10 9.18 10.57 0.42
N PRO A 11 9.55 11.60 -0.39
CA PRO A 11 9.09 11.66 -1.76
C PRO A 11 9.87 10.70 -2.67
N VAL A 12 9.14 10.06 -3.56
CA VAL A 12 9.67 9.42 -4.77
C VAL A 12 9.52 10.46 -5.88
N VAL A 13 10.62 11.06 -6.31
CA VAL A 13 10.69 12.24 -7.18
C VAL A 13 10.04 13.45 -6.49
N ASP A 14 8.72 13.60 -6.55
CA ASP A 14 7.97 14.75 -6.04
C ASP A 14 6.63 14.38 -5.37
N THR A 15 6.41 13.08 -5.14
CA THR A 15 5.19 12.54 -4.52
C THR A 15 5.56 11.64 -3.34
N PRO A 16 5.02 11.85 -2.14
CA PRO A 16 5.26 10.99 -0.99
C PRO A 16 4.88 9.54 -1.25
N GLY A 17 5.66 8.57 -0.72
CA GLY A 17 5.41 7.15 -0.93
C GLY A 17 4.00 6.71 -0.53
N ILE A 18 3.48 7.22 0.60
CA ILE A 18 2.12 6.89 1.05
C ILE A 18 1.04 7.39 0.08
N GLU A 19 1.28 8.49 -0.64
CA GLU A 19 0.35 9.01 -1.63
C GLU A 19 0.32 8.12 -2.88
N LEU A 20 1.45 7.57 -3.30
CA LEU A 20 1.51 6.59 -4.39
C LEU A 20 0.74 5.30 -4.05
N ILE A 21 0.83 4.85 -2.81
CA ILE A 21 0.02 3.73 -2.30
C ILE A 21 -1.47 4.07 -2.32
N ALA A 22 -1.84 5.28 -1.88
CA ALA A 22 -3.23 5.73 -1.91
C ALA A 22 -3.78 5.83 -3.34
N GLU A 23 -2.97 6.28 -4.30
CA GLU A 23 -3.32 6.31 -5.73
C GLU A 23 -3.60 4.90 -6.27
N GLU A 24 -2.73 3.94 -5.98
CA GLU A 24 -2.88 2.54 -6.40
C GLU A 24 -4.13 1.91 -5.75
N ALA A 25 -4.36 2.15 -4.44
CA ALA A 25 -5.54 1.68 -3.74
C ALA A 25 -6.84 2.26 -4.32
N ALA A 26 -6.88 3.57 -4.55
CA ALA A 26 -8.04 4.22 -5.16
C ALA A 26 -8.30 3.71 -6.59
N ALA A 27 -7.26 3.48 -7.38
CA ALA A 27 -7.36 2.97 -8.74
C ALA A 27 -7.97 1.56 -8.79
N CYS A 28 -7.65 0.67 -7.83
CA CYS A 28 -8.25 -0.67 -7.75
C CYS A 28 -9.65 -0.70 -7.10
N GLY A 29 -10.25 0.47 -6.85
CA GLY A 29 -11.62 0.61 -6.36
C GLY A 29 -11.78 0.62 -4.85
N ALA A 30 -10.69 0.67 -4.07
CA ALA A 30 -10.78 0.85 -2.63
C ALA A 30 -11.39 2.22 -2.30
N GLN A 31 -12.32 2.25 -1.35
CA GLN A 31 -13.00 3.48 -0.91
C GLN A 31 -12.40 4.05 0.37
N ARG A 32 -11.76 3.22 1.17
CA ARG A 32 -11.14 3.58 2.45
C ARG A 32 -9.70 3.09 2.52
N LEU A 33 -8.85 3.91 3.09
CA LEU A 33 -7.44 3.60 3.40
C LEU A 33 -7.25 3.61 4.92
N ALA A 34 -7.20 2.43 5.53
CA ALA A 34 -6.82 2.29 6.93
C ALA A 34 -5.29 2.39 7.06
N VAL A 35 -4.80 3.49 7.59
CA VAL A 35 -3.38 3.74 7.80
C VAL A 35 -3.00 3.31 9.20
N VAL A 36 -2.31 2.17 9.31
CA VAL A 36 -1.85 1.67 10.61
C VAL A 36 -0.59 2.42 11.03
N VAL A 37 -0.67 3.17 12.09
CA VAL A 37 0.39 4.04 12.61
C VAL A 37 0.77 3.69 14.04
N ALA A 38 2.04 3.91 14.38
CA ALA A 38 2.45 3.92 15.79
C ALA A 38 1.92 5.17 16.49
N PRO A 39 1.79 5.16 17.83
CA PRO A 39 1.46 6.36 18.60
C PRO A 39 2.39 7.53 18.23
N ASN A 40 1.85 8.74 18.19
CA ASN A 40 2.56 9.99 17.84
C ASN A 40 3.10 10.08 16.39
N LYS A 41 2.46 9.43 15.42
CA LYS A 41 2.74 9.58 13.98
C LYS A 41 1.61 10.31 13.22
N GLU A 42 1.07 11.34 13.83
CA GLU A 42 -0.05 12.13 13.29
C GLU A 42 0.29 12.83 11.96
N GLU A 43 1.58 13.06 11.67
CA GLU A 43 2.03 13.71 10.44
C GLU A 43 1.62 12.96 9.18
N ILE A 44 1.54 11.62 9.25
CA ILE A 44 1.11 10.79 8.11
C ILE A 44 -0.35 11.11 7.77
N MET A 45 -1.21 11.18 8.78
CA MET A 45 -2.63 11.49 8.57
C MET A 45 -2.86 12.94 8.14
N ARG A 46 -2.04 13.87 8.65
CA ARG A 46 -2.09 15.27 8.21
C ARG A 46 -1.85 15.43 6.71
N HIS A 47 -1.09 14.52 6.09
CA HIS A 47 -0.87 14.55 4.63
C HIS A 47 -2.17 14.40 3.83
N PHE A 48 -3.13 13.65 4.35
CA PHE A 48 -4.47 13.47 3.74
C PHE A 48 -5.48 14.54 4.18
N GLY A 49 -5.08 15.47 5.02
CA GLY A 49 -5.92 16.56 5.51
C GLY A 49 -6.09 17.69 4.49
N GLU A 50 -7.00 18.60 4.80
CA GLU A 50 -7.21 19.82 4.02
C GLU A 50 -6.13 20.87 4.31
N PHE A 51 -5.64 21.51 3.24
CA PHE A 51 -4.68 22.60 3.30
C PHE A 51 -5.21 23.83 2.53
N SER A 52 -6.46 24.22 2.80
CA SER A 52 -7.19 25.25 2.07
C SER A 52 -6.43 26.58 2.03
N ASP A 53 -5.88 27.06 3.15
CA ASP A 53 -5.11 28.30 3.20
C ASP A 53 -3.87 28.26 2.29
N LEU A 54 -3.19 27.12 2.24
CA LEU A 54 -2.02 26.94 1.37
C LEU A 54 -2.42 26.91 -0.10
N GLN A 55 -3.53 26.23 -0.43
CA GLN A 55 -4.07 26.19 -1.78
C GLN A 55 -4.46 27.59 -2.26
N GLU A 56 -5.22 28.36 -1.46
CA GLU A 56 -5.62 29.73 -1.77
C GLU A 56 -4.41 30.64 -1.97
N LEU A 57 -3.40 30.52 -1.11
CA LEU A 57 -2.16 31.28 -1.26
C LEU A 57 -1.44 30.94 -2.57
N MET A 58 -1.40 29.68 -2.99
CA MET A 58 -0.79 29.27 -4.25
C MET A 58 -1.57 29.81 -5.45
N VAL A 59 -2.90 29.68 -5.43
CA VAL A 59 -3.78 30.22 -6.48
C VAL A 59 -3.60 31.73 -6.61
N SER A 60 -3.58 32.47 -5.49
CA SER A 60 -3.38 33.95 -5.52
C SER A 60 -2.04 34.36 -6.12
N ARG A 61 -1.06 33.47 -6.11
CA ARG A 61 0.27 33.66 -6.72
C ARG A 61 0.39 33.12 -8.14
N GLY A 62 -0.72 32.70 -8.76
CA GLY A 62 -0.75 32.14 -10.11
C GLY A 62 -0.13 30.73 -10.21
N LYS A 63 -0.03 30.00 -9.10
CA LYS A 63 0.56 28.66 -9.03
C LYS A 63 -0.50 27.56 -8.96
N GLN A 64 -1.40 27.53 -9.94
CA GLN A 64 -2.52 26.60 -9.97
C GLN A 64 -2.08 25.14 -9.91
N ALA A 65 -1.11 24.73 -10.70
CA ALA A 65 -0.63 23.34 -10.72
C ALA A 65 -0.08 22.86 -9.36
N GLN A 66 0.54 23.77 -8.59
CA GLN A 66 0.98 23.44 -7.23
C GLN A 66 -0.18 23.38 -6.24
N ALA A 67 -1.20 24.24 -6.40
CA ALA A 67 -2.41 24.18 -5.59
C ALA A 67 -3.17 22.85 -5.82
N ASP A 68 -3.32 22.44 -7.08
CA ASP A 68 -3.94 21.17 -7.46
C ASP A 68 -3.18 19.97 -6.85
N LYS A 69 -1.85 20.05 -6.84
CA LYS A 69 -1.01 19.01 -6.24
C LYS A 69 -1.17 18.91 -4.72
N VAL A 70 -1.30 20.05 -4.03
CA VAL A 70 -1.57 20.08 -2.58
C VAL A 70 -2.95 19.49 -2.25
N ALA A 71 -3.95 19.70 -3.12
CA ALA A 71 -5.29 19.17 -2.94
C ALA A 71 -5.42 17.67 -3.20
N ARG A 72 -4.49 17.08 -3.95
CA ARG A 72 -4.63 15.74 -4.53
C ARG A 72 -4.83 14.67 -3.48
N ALA A 73 -3.97 14.59 -2.46
CA ALA A 73 -4.01 13.54 -1.45
C ALA A 73 -5.36 13.48 -0.70
N ASN A 74 -5.92 14.63 -0.35
CA ASN A 74 -7.22 14.72 0.34
C ASN A 74 -8.39 14.18 -0.48
N GLY A 75 -8.33 14.31 -1.79
CA GLY A 75 -9.40 13.88 -2.70
C GLY A 75 -9.28 12.47 -3.25
N LEU A 76 -8.20 11.73 -2.93
CA LEU A 76 -7.94 10.41 -3.51
C LEU A 76 -8.82 9.31 -2.91
N ILE A 77 -8.84 9.22 -1.59
CA ILE A 77 -9.45 8.13 -0.84
C ILE A 77 -9.72 8.59 0.59
N GLU A 78 -10.75 8.06 1.22
CA GLU A 78 -11.00 8.30 2.63
C GLU A 78 -9.91 7.65 3.49
N ALA A 79 -9.03 8.44 4.07
CA ALA A 79 -7.95 7.94 4.94
C ALA A 79 -8.38 7.97 6.41
N VAL A 80 -8.28 6.84 7.11
CA VAL A 80 -8.57 6.69 8.53
C VAL A 80 -7.35 6.17 9.26
N ALA A 81 -7.07 6.70 10.45
CA ALA A 81 -5.98 6.24 11.29
C ALA A 81 -6.40 5.03 12.12
N VAL A 82 -5.53 4.04 12.18
CA VAL A 82 -5.61 2.91 13.10
C VAL A 82 -4.32 2.87 13.90
N THR A 83 -4.41 2.80 15.22
CA THR A 83 -3.21 2.82 16.07
C THR A 83 -2.74 1.42 16.40
N GLN A 84 -1.49 1.13 16.09
CA GLN A 84 -0.80 -0.03 16.66
C GLN A 84 -0.03 0.41 17.90
N ASP A 85 -0.57 0.14 19.07
CA ASP A 85 0.03 0.58 20.34
C ASP A 85 1.34 -0.15 20.66
N GLU A 86 1.42 -1.45 20.34
CA GLU A 86 2.59 -2.28 20.56
C GLU A 86 3.15 -2.81 19.23
N PRO A 87 4.45 -2.67 18.94
CA PRO A 87 5.04 -3.09 17.67
C PRO A 87 5.27 -4.62 17.61
N LEU A 88 4.21 -5.41 17.60
CA LEU A 88 4.25 -6.88 17.59
C LEU A 88 4.40 -7.49 16.18
N GLY A 89 4.77 -6.68 15.20
CA GLY A 89 5.03 -7.11 13.83
C GLY A 89 3.92 -6.83 12.84
N LEU A 90 4.14 -7.20 11.56
CA LEU A 90 3.25 -6.89 10.44
C LEU A 90 1.87 -7.54 10.60
N GLY A 91 1.82 -8.82 10.97
CA GLY A 91 0.54 -9.51 11.15
C GLY A 91 -0.34 -8.85 12.21
N HIS A 92 0.26 -8.37 13.31
CA HIS A 92 -0.46 -7.61 14.33
C HIS A 92 -0.96 -6.27 13.80
N ALA A 93 -0.12 -5.57 13.01
CA ALA A 93 -0.53 -4.30 12.38
C ALA A 93 -1.75 -4.50 11.46
N VAL A 94 -1.76 -5.56 10.65
CA VAL A 94 -2.92 -5.91 9.81
C VAL A 94 -4.15 -6.22 10.67
N GLY A 95 -3.98 -6.97 11.76
CA GLY A 95 -5.08 -7.26 12.70
C GLY A 95 -5.67 -6.01 13.35
N CYS A 96 -4.85 -4.99 13.66
CA CYS A 96 -5.36 -3.71 14.18
C CYS A 96 -6.31 -3.01 13.21
N ALA A 97 -6.16 -3.22 11.90
CA ALA A 97 -7.02 -2.60 10.90
C ALA A 97 -8.47 -3.15 10.90
N GLU A 98 -8.75 -4.25 11.61
CA GLU A 98 -10.09 -4.84 11.69
C GLU A 98 -11.13 -3.83 12.21
N GLU A 99 -10.76 -2.94 13.13
CA GLU A 99 -11.65 -1.91 13.66
C GLU A 99 -12.10 -0.86 12.62
N ALA A 100 -11.39 -0.77 11.49
CA ALA A 100 -11.70 0.15 10.40
C ALA A 100 -12.54 -0.50 9.29
N LEU A 101 -12.92 -1.77 9.42
CA LEU A 101 -13.71 -2.50 8.44
C LEU A 101 -15.20 -2.35 8.73
N ASP A 102 -16.00 -2.31 7.67
CA ASP A 102 -17.44 -2.40 7.76
C ASP A 102 -17.89 -3.88 7.72
N ASP A 103 -19.06 -4.19 8.28
CA ASP A 103 -19.56 -5.56 8.41
C ASP A 103 -19.76 -6.32 7.07
N ASP A 104 -19.85 -5.60 5.96
CA ASP A 104 -20.04 -6.13 4.61
C ASP A 104 -18.74 -6.22 3.79
N GLU A 105 -17.61 -5.80 4.34
CA GLU A 105 -16.29 -5.93 3.69
C GLU A 105 -15.74 -7.34 3.87
N ASP A 106 -15.59 -8.07 2.78
CA ASP A 106 -15.13 -9.47 2.76
C ASP A 106 -13.66 -9.63 2.33
N ALA A 107 -13.00 -8.56 1.95
CA ALA A 107 -11.61 -8.53 1.52
C ALA A 107 -10.94 -7.19 1.81
N VAL A 108 -9.66 -7.25 2.11
CA VAL A 108 -8.80 -6.08 2.29
C VAL A 108 -7.57 -6.19 1.41
N ALA A 109 -7.10 -5.05 0.89
CA ALA A 109 -5.79 -4.95 0.26
C ALA A 109 -4.76 -4.52 1.32
N VAL A 110 -3.69 -5.28 1.47
CA VAL A 110 -2.56 -4.92 2.35
C VAL A 110 -1.44 -4.40 1.48
N MET A 111 -1.07 -3.14 1.68
CA MET A 111 -0.02 -2.47 0.90
C MET A 111 1.02 -1.88 1.85
N LEU A 112 2.30 -2.07 1.51
CA LEU A 112 3.41 -1.55 2.30
C LEU A 112 4.03 -0.34 1.58
N PRO A 113 4.21 0.81 2.24
CA PRO A 113 4.68 2.03 1.58
C PRO A 113 6.14 2.00 1.14
N ASP A 114 6.88 0.97 1.51
CA ASP A 114 8.26 0.69 1.08
C ASP A 114 8.35 -0.38 -0.03
N ASP A 115 7.24 -1.01 -0.41
CA ASP A 115 7.15 -2.02 -1.48
C ASP A 115 6.36 -1.48 -2.67
N LEU A 116 6.87 -0.42 -3.29
CA LEU A 116 6.26 0.15 -4.50
C LEU A 116 6.49 -0.76 -5.70
N VAL A 117 5.42 -1.13 -6.40
CA VAL A 117 5.48 -1.98 -7.58
C VAL A 117 5.32 -1.16 -8.86
N LEU A 118 6.21 -1.40 -9.82
CA LEU A 118 6.16 -0.78 -11.14
C LEU A 118 6.14 -1.86 -12.24
N PRO A 119 5.36 -1.65 -13.32
CA PRO A 119 4.43 -0.54 -13.54
C PRO A 119 3.25 -0.57 -12.55
N VAL A 120 2.60 0.57 -12.34
CA VAL A 120 1.37 0.67 -11.52
C VAL A 120 0.25 -0.20 -12.07
N GLY A 121 -0.77 -0.53 -11.24
CA GLY A 121 -1.92 -1.34 -11.64
C GLY A 121 -1.80 -2.82 -11.27
N VAL A 122 -0.83 -3.19 -10.42
CA VAL A 122 -0.72 -4.56 -9.93
C VAL A 122 -1.90 -4.92 -9.03
N MET A 123 -2.42 -3.97 -8.27
CA MET A 123 -3.58 -4.21 -7.39
C MET A 123 -4.85 -4.53 -8.16
N ASP A 124 -5.12 -3.87 -9.28
CA ASP A 124 -6.25 -4.23 -10.17
C ASP A 124 -6.20 -5.70 -10.57
N LYS A 125 -5.02 -6.18 -10.93
CA LYS A 125 -4.81 -7.58 -11.33
C LYS A 125 -4.99 -8.53 -10.15
N MET A 126 -4.51 -8.17 -8.97
CA MET A 126 -4.72 -8.98 -7.76
C MET A 126 -6.19 -9.04 -7.37
N VAL A 127 -6.93 -7.94 -7.51
CA VAL A 127 -8.39 -7.90 -7.30
C VAL A 127 -9.10 -8.79 -8.32
N ALA A 128 -8.73 -8.74 -9.61
CA ALA A 128 -9.30 -9.61 -10.64
C ALA A 128 -9.08 -11.10 -10.32
N VAL A 129 -7.87 -11.47 -9.92
CA VAL A 129 -7.54 -12.86 -9.51
C VAL A 129 -8.38 -13.28 -8.30
N ARG A 130 -8.48 -12.44 -7.27
CA ARG A 130 -9.29 -12.74 -6.09
C ARG A 130 -10.76 -12.91 -6.44
N ASN A 131 -11.31 -12.06 -7.29
CA ASN A 131 -12.72 -12.12 -7.70
C ASN A 131 -13.04 -13.40 -8.48
N GLU A 132 -12.09 -13.92 -9.24
CA GLU A 132 -12.28 -15.15 -10.04
C GLU A 132 -12.02 -16.43 -9.24
N LEU A 133 -10.94 -16.47 -8.45
CA LEU A 133 -10.49 -17.69 -7.75
C LEU A 133 -10.82 -17.71 -6.26
N GLY A 134 -11.12 -16.56 -5.66
CA GLY A 134 -11.30 -16.43 -4.21
C GLY A 134 -9.98 -16.54 -3.44
N GLY A 135 -10.11 -16.59 -2.10
CA GLY A 135 -8.97 -16.76 -1.20
C GLY A 135 -8.08 -15.52 -1.08
N SER A 136 -6.86 -15.72 -0.60
CA SER A 136 -5.85 -14.66 -0.48
C SER A 136 -4.93 -14.67 -1.69
N VAL A 137 -4.64 -13.49 -2.23
CA VAL A 137 -3.73 -13.29 -3.37
C VAL A 137 -2.48 -12.57 -2.88
N LEU A 138 -1.32 -13.06 -3.27
CA LEU A 138 -0.03 -12.49 -2.92
C LEU A 138 0.69 -12.06 -4.20
N CYS A 139 1.28 -10.86 -4.20
CA CYS A 139 2.13 -10.42 -5.30
C CYS A 139 3.54 -10.99 -5.11
N ALA A 140 4.13 -11.50 -6.20
CA ALA A 140 5.48 -12.05 -6.20
C ALA A 140 6.23 -11.62 -7.46
N PHE A 141 7.56 -11.64 -7.37
CA PHE A 141 8.46 -11.42 -8.49
C PHE A 141 9.66 -12.37 -8.42
N ASN A 142 10.26 -12.61 -9.57
CA ASN A 142 11.44 -13.46 -9.64
C ASN A 142 12.69 -12.70 -9.19
N VAL A 143 13.48 -13.33 -8.34
CA VAL A 143 14.79 -12.83 -7.91
C VAL A 143 15.89 -13.83 -8.28
N SER A 144 17.14 -13.35 -8.34
CA SER A 144 18.29 -14.23 -8.53
C SER A 144 18.49 -15.13 -7.30
N ARG A 145 19.09 -16.30 -7.50
CA ARG A 145 19.39 -17.24 -6.40
C ARG A 145 20.24 -16.58 -5.30
N GLU A 146 21.12 -15.69 -5.69
CA GLU A 146 22.01 -14.95 -4.80
C GLU A 146 21.29 -13.93 -3.92
N GLU A 147 20.03 -13.57 -4.24
CA GLU A 147 19.26 -12.57 -3.53
C GLU A 147 18.16 -13.16 -2.65
N VAL A 148 17.82 -14.45 -2.80
CA VAL A 148 16.68 -15.08 -2.10
C VAL A 148 16.73 -14.94 -0.58
N PHE A 149 17.93 -14.84 0.01
CA PHE A 149 18.10 -14.69 1.46
C PHE A 149 17.61 -13.36 2.02
N ASN A 150 17.27 -12.40 1.14
CA ASN A 150 16.70 -11.10 1.53
C ASN A 150 15.15 -11.12 1.61
N TYR A 151 14.52 -12.15 1.04
CA TYR A 151 13.07 -12.17 0.79
C TYR A 151 12.38 -13.38 1.40
N GLY A 152 11.07 -13.28 1.57
CA GLY A 152 10.22 -14.45 1.71
C GLY A 152 10.07 -15.16 0.37
N VAL A 153 10.27 -16.46 0.33
CA VAL A 153 10.22 -17.28 -0.90
C VAL A 153 9.01 -18.20 -0.85
N PHE A 154 8.19 -18.17 -1.89
CA PHE A 154 7.04 -19.05 -2.00
C PHE A 154 7.42 -20.41 -2.58
N ASP A 155 6.89 -21.47 -1.97
CA ASP A 155 6.79 -22.80 -2.58
C ASP A 155 5.49 -22.85 -3.36
N VAL A 156 5.58 -22.97 -4.69
CA VAL A 156 4.44 -22.87 -5.59
C VAL A 156 4.24 -24.16 -6.39
N GLU A 157 3.00 -24.43 -6.78
CA GLU A 157 2.64 -25.42 -7.80
C GLU A 157 2.73 -24.79 -9.19
N ASP A 158 2.63 -25.65 -10.23
CA ASP A 158 2.55 -25.19 -11.61
C ASP A 158 1.37 -24.21 -11.82
N ALA A 159 1.44 -23.44 -12.89
CA ALA A 159 0.45 -22.43 -13.22
C ALA A 159 -0.99 -22.99 -13.17
N GLN A 160 -1.84 -22.34 -12.38
CA GLN A 160 -3.25 -22.70 -12.25
C GLN A 160 -4.12 -22.04 -13.30
N ALA A 161 -3.81 -20.79 -13.62
CA ALA A 161 -4.59 -19.95 -14.51
C ALA A 161 -3.73 -18.81 -15.06
N GLU A 162 -4.25 -18.17 -16.09
CA GLU A 162 -3.82 -16.86 -16.57
C GLU A 162 -5.03 -15.94 -16.50
N ILE A 163 -4.96 -14.90 -15.68
CA ILE A 163 -6.06 -13.97 -15.45
C ILE A 163 -5.53 -12.56 -15.71
N ASP A 164 -6.20 -11.81 -16.56
CA ASP A 164 -5.84 -10.44 -16.94
C ASP A 164 -4.37 -10.29 -17.37
N GLY A 165 -3.85 -11.31 -18.09
CA GLY A 165 -2.46 -11.37 -18.57
C GLY A 165 -1.43 -11.61 -17.46
N VAL A 166 -1.85 -12.13 -16.31
CA VAL A 166 -0.98 -12.53 -15.20
C VAL A 166 -1.05 -14.03 -14.99
N GLU A 167 0.12 -14.66 -14.92
CA GLU A 167 0.23 -16.06 -14.51
C GLU A 167 -0.08 -16.18 -13.01
N VAL A 168 -1.01 -17.08 -12.67
CA VAL A 168 -1.42 -17.34 -11.29
C VAL A 168 -0.93 -18.71 -10.85
N LEU A 169 -0.13 -18.72 -9.79
CA LEU A 169 0.44 -19.93 -9.20
C LEU A 169 -0.24 -20.20 -7.85
N LYS A 170 -0.42 -21.47 -7.51
CA LYS A 170 -0.93 -21.83 -6.20
C LYS A 170 0.24 -21.92 -5.20
N VAL A 171 0.14 -21.16 -4.12
CA VAL A 171 1.12 -21.19 -3.03
C VAL A 171 0.82 -22.36 -2.08
N ARG A 172 1.81 -23.21 -1.83
CA ARG A 172 1.77 -24.30 -0.85
C ARG A 172 2.38 -23.91 0.48
N GLY A 173 3.36 -23.03 0.44
CA GLY A 173 4.08 -22.60 1.62
C GLY A 173 4.99 -21.41 1.34
N MET A 174 5.56 -20.88 2.41
CA MET A 174 6.50 -19.78 2.35
C MET A 174 7.64 -20.00 3.35
N VAL A 175 8.85 -19.63 2.95
CA VAL A 175 10.03 -19.64 3.81
C VAL A 175 10.61 -18.24 3.86
N GLU A 176 10.69 -17.66 5.05
CA GLU A 176 11.28 -16.35 5.27
C GLU A 176 12.80 -16.45 5.25
N LYS A 177 13.44 -15.70 4.35
CA LYS A 177 14.90 -15.55 4.24
C LYS A 177 15.65 -16.89 4.28
N PRO A 178 15.38 -17.79 3.32
CA PRO A 178 16.01 -19.10 3.31
C PRO A 178 17.54 -18.99 3.21
N ALA A 179 18.25 -19.90 3.85
CA ALA A 179 19.70 -20.02 3.66
C ALA A 179 19.97 -20.48 2.21
N VAL A 180 20.94 -19.86 1.57
CA VAL A 180 21.45 -20.31 0.27
C VAL A 180 22.48 -21.41 0.55
N GLU A 181 22.13 -22.68 0.27
CA GLU A 181 23.08 -23.80 0.26
C GLU A 181 23.79 -23.92 -1.10
#